data_13836f5d69f71c1e69794a99dfa448c7
#
_entry.id   13836f5d69f71c1e69794a99dfa448c7
#
_cell.length_a   1.000
_cell.length_b   1.000
_cell.length_c   1.000
_cell.angle_alpha   90.00
_cell.angle_beta   90.00
_cell.angle_gamma   90.00
#
_symmetry.space_group_name_H-M   'P 1'
#
loop_
_entity.id
_entity.type
_entity.pdbx_description
1 polymer ?
#
loop_
_entity_poly.entity_id
_entity_poly.type
_entity_poly.pdbx_seq_one_letter_code
_entity_poly.pdbx_strand_id
1 'polypeptide(L)'
;YGNNEVLEKYDNICREYTVEPKDQSIIPAFLPLYTPVRLGKYTVTALKAYHAPEEKYPYIYLITEGNCTLLYMHDTGRLFDEVYDYLIKNNVKADIISYDCTFGLLKSGGGHLGLDSCALEKDKLFENGISDKNTRHIINHFSHNGGAIYDEIVPIAAEYGFETAYDGMEV
;
A
#
# COMPACT_ATOMS: atom_id res chain seq x y z
N TYR A 1 5.52 12.31 -6.59
CA TYR A 1 6.33 11.19 -7.08
C TYR A 1 5.40 10.12 -7.66
N GLY A 2 5.82 9.48 -8.76
CA GLY A 2 5.05 8.44 -9.41
C GLY A 2 5.81 7.76 -10.53
N ASN A 3 5.13 6.85 -11.26
CA ASN A 3 5.67 6.22 -12.45
C ASN A 3 5.61 7.17 -13.67
N ASN A 4 6.13 6.74 -14.80
CA ASN A 4 6.12 7.55 -16.03
C ASN A 4 4.70 7.90 -16.48
N GLU A 5 3.72 7.00 -16.31
CA GLU A 5 2.34 7.27 -16.71
C GLU A 5 1.74 8.45 -15.91
N VAL A 6 2.05 8.54 -14.61
CA VAL A 6 1.61 9.67 -13.77
C VAL A 6 2.24 10.98 -14.24
N LEU A 7 3.53 10.96 -14.61
CA LEU A 7 4.23 12.14 -15.11
C LEU A 7 3.65 12.59 -16.46
N GLU A 8 3.43 11.66 -17.38
CA GLU A 8 2.81 11.93 -18.68
C GLU A 8 1.37 12.47 -18.54
N LYS A 9 0.58 11.91 -17.64
CA LYS A 9 -0.77 12.43 -17.36
C LYS A 9 -0.74 13.84 -16.80
N TYR A 10 0.19 14.14 -15.89
CA TYR A 10 0.36 15.50 -15.38
C TYR A 10 0.70 16.49 -16.49
N ASP A 11 1.66 16.15 -17.37
CA ASP A 11 2.03 17.00 -18.51
C ASP A 11 0.86 17.19 -19.48
N ASN A 12 0.06 16.14 -19.74
CA ASN A 12 -1.10 16.21 -20.60
C ASN A 12 -2.18 17.12 -20.02
N ILE A 13 -2.45 17.01 -18.71
CA ILE A 13 -3.38 17.90 -18.00
C ILE A 13 -2.91 19.37 -18.10
N CYS A 14 -1.63 19.63 -17.87
CA CYS A 14 -1.09 20.98 -18.01
C CYS A 14 -1.29 21.54 -19.43
N ARG A 15 -1.08 20.72 -20.47
CA ARG A 15 -1.32 21.13 -21.86
C ARG A 15 -2.81 21.40 -22.13
N GLU A 16 -3.69 20.52 -21.67
CA GLU A 16 -5.15 20.66 -21.84
C GLU A 16 -5.66 21.96 -21.24
N TYR A 17 -5.20 22.31 -20.05
CA TYR A 17 -5.59 23.54 -19.36
C TYR A 17 -4.71 24.75 -19.71
N THR A 18 -3.78 24.61 -20.64
CA THR A 18 -2.89 25.69 -21.09
C THR A 18 -2.12 26.34 -19.94
N VAL A 19 -1.66 25.52 -18.98
CA VAL A 19 -0.84 25.96 -17.86
C VAL A 19 0.58 25.42 -17.96
N GLU A 20 1.56 26.21 -17.54
CA GLU A 20 2.93 25.78 -17.49
C GLU A 20 3.18 24.94 -16.22
N PRO A 21 3.76 23.74 -16.32
CA PRO A 21 4.05 22.89 -15.15
C PRO A 21 4.85 23.61 -14.05
N LYS A 22 5.81 24.46 -14.44
CA LYS A 22 6.65 25.24 -13.50
C LYS A 22 5.88 26.27 -12.66
N ASP A 23 4.71 26.70 -13.13
CA ASP A 23 3.86 27.69 -12.45
C ASP A 23 2.88 27.03 -11.47
N GLN A 24 2.89 25.69 -11.41
CA GLN A 24 2.08 24.91 -10.49
C GLN A 24 2.84 24.62 -9.20
N SER A 25 2.13 24.49 -8.10
CA SER A 25 2.73 24.09 -6.80
C SER A 25 3.13 22.60 -6.76
N ILE A 26 2.86 21.84 -7.82
CA ILE A 26 3.17 20.42 -7.94
C ILE A 26 4.38 20.25 -8.85
N ILE A 27 5.43 19.64 -8.30
CA ILE A 27 6.64 19.29 -9.05
C ILE A 27 6.62 17.76 -9.22
N PRO A 28 6.27 17.23 -10.41
CA PRO A 28 6.26 15.81 -10.64
C PRO A 28 7.68 15.26 -10.65
N ALA A 29 7.87 14.07 -10.07
CA ALA A 29 9.16 13.40 -10.04
C ALA A 29 8.98 11.90 -10.21
N PHE A 30 9.85 11.26 -10.98
CA PHE A 30 9.85 9.83 -11.20
C PHE A 30 10.30 9.09 -9.94
N LEU A 31 9.58 8.02 -9.59
CA LEU A 31 9.93 7.10 -8.52
C LEU A 31 10.16 5.72 -9.13
N PRO A 32 11.40 5.24 -9.21
CA PRO A 32 11.70 3.94 -9.79
C PRO A 32 11.22 2.79 -8.89
N LEU A 33 10.70 1.71 -9.49
CA LEU A 33 10.35 0.49 -8.78
C LEU A 33 11.59 -0.13 -8.11
N TYR A 34 11.40 -0.72 -6.93
CA TYR A 34 12.40 -1.48 -6.19
C TYR A 34 13.71 -0.72 -5.90
N THR A 35 13.66 0.61 -5.95
CA THR A 35 14.83 1.45 -5.70
C THR A 35 14.52 2.42 -4.57
N PRO A 36 15.26 2.36 -3.43
CA PRO A 36 15.07 3.30 -2.33
C PRO A 36 15.40 4.73 -2.74
N VAL A 37 14.48 5.66 -2.47
CA VAL A 37 14.65 7.10 -2.73
C VAL A 37 14.49 7.86 -1.42
N ARG A 38 15.43 8.77 -1.13
CA ARG A 38 15.37 9.63 0.05
C ARG A 38 14.42 10.80 -0.18
N LEU A 39 13.39 10.91 0.64
CA LEU A 39 12.39 11.99 0.62
C LEU A 39 12.34 12.68 1.99
N GLY A 40 13.13 13.71 2.18
CA GLY A 40 13.29 14.37 3.48
C GLY A 40 13.83 13.39 4.53
N LYS A 41 13.08 13.16 5.61
CA LYS A 41 13.46 12.21 6.67
C LYS A 41 13.13 10.75 6.32
N TYR A 42 12.32 10.51 5.29
CA TYR A 42 11.88 9.18 4.89
C TYR A 42 12.78 8.58 3.81
N THR A 43 12.87 7.26 3.79
CA THR A 43 13.31 6.49 2.63
C THR A 43 12.10 5.75 2.09
N VAL A 44 11.77 5.96 0.81
CA VAL A 44 10.59 5.39 0.16
C VAL A 44 11.03 4.49 -0.98
N THR A 45 10.50 3.28 -1.01
CA THR A 45 10.67 2.34 -2.12
C THR A 45 9.30 2.03 -2.70
N ALA A 46 9.11 2.30 -3.99
CA ALA A 46 7.93 1.86 -4.71
C ALA A 46 8.03 0.37 -5.02
N LEU A 47 6.97 -0.37 -4.73
CA LEU A 47 6.80 -1.78 -5.05
C LEU A 47 5.59 -1.93 -5.95
N LYS A 48 5.55 -2.97 -6.77
CA LYS A 48 4.46 -3.21 -7.72
C LYS A 48 3.18 -3.62 -6.99
N ALA A 49 2.07 -2.98 -7.32
CA ALA A 49 0.76 -3.32 -6.80
C ALA A 49 -0.07 -4.13 -7.81
N TYR A 50 -0.90 -5.05 -7.33
CA TYR A 50 -1.86 -5.80 -8.13
C TYR A 50 -3.21 -5.07 -8.12
N HIS A 51 -3.36 -4.05 -8.96
CA HIS A 51 -4.58 -3.23 -8.98
C HIS A 51 -5.07 -2.87 -10.39
N ALA A 52 -4.19 -2.80 -11.37
CA ALA A 52 -4.49 -2.46 -12.75
C ALA A 52 -3.82 -3.46 -13.70
N PRO A 53 -4.13 -3.43 -15.02
CA PRO A 53 -3.39 -4.20 -16.00
C PRO A 53 -1.88 -4.02 -15.81
N GLU A 54 -1.11 -5.09 -16.06
CA GLU A 54 0.33 -5.13 -15.78
C GLU A 54 1.12 -3.98 -16.41
N GLU A 55 0.66 -3.45 -17.55
CA GLU A 55 1.32 -2.35 -18.24
C GLU A 55 1.31 -1.02 -17.46
N LYS A 56 0.39 -0.88 -16.49
CA LYS A 56 0.20 0.38 -15.75
C LYS A 56 0.99 0.49 -14.46
N TYR A 57 1.49 -0.62 -13.93
CA TYR A 57 2.32 -0.69 -12.72
C TYR A 57 1.94 0.29 -11.60
N PRO A 58 0.74 0.15 -11.00
CA PRO A 58 0.42 0.92 -9.79
C PRO A 58 1.37 0.54 -8.65
N TYR A 59 1.51 1.43 -7.67
CA TYR A 59 2.49 1.29 -6.61
C TYR A 59 1.85 1.09 -5.25
N ILE A 60 2.46 0.19 -4.47
CA ILE A 60 2.46 0.20 -3.01
C ILE A 60 3.83 0.67 -2.52
N TYR A 61 3.99 0.92 -1.23
CA TYR A 61 5.18 1.59 -0.74
C TYR A 61 5.76 0.91 0.49
N LEU A 62 7.09 0.76 0.50
CA LEU A 62 7.87 0.53 1.70
C LEU A 62 8.45 1.88 2.13
N ILE A 63 8.11 2.30 3.35
CA ILE A 63 8.49 3.63 3.88
C ILE A 63 9.24 3.43 5.19
N THR A 64 10.46 3.97 5.28
CA THR A 64 11.28 3.86 6.48
C THR A 64 11.63 5.24 7.02
N GLU A 65 11.44 5.45 8.32
CA GLU A 65 11.93 6.60 9.09
C GLU A 65 12.72 6.11 10.31
N GLY A 66 14.01 6.41 10.35
CA GLY A 66 14.87 5.88 11.41
C GLY A 66 14.87 4.35 11.42
N ASN A 67 14.38 3.76 12.51
CA ASN A 67 14.28 2.32 12.68
C ASN A 67 12.85 1.79 12.49
N CYS A 68 11.90 2.65 12.10
CA CYS A 68 10.52 2.26 11.88
C CYS A 68 10.25 2.06 10.39
N THR A 69 9.66 0.94 10.04
CA THR A 69 9.35 0.56 8.65
C THR A 69 7.86 0.26 8.50
N LEU A 70 7.21 0.98 7.61
CA LEU A 70 5.83 0.79 7.19
C LEU A 70 5.79 0.13 5.81
N LEU A 71 5.07 -0.99 5.69
CA LEU A 71 4.63 -1.52 4.41
C LEU A 71 3.19 -1.05 4.16
N TYR A 72 3.04 -0.10 3.23
CA TYR A 72 1.77 0.54 2.88
C TYR A 72 1.20 -0.13 1.64
N MET A 73 0.14 -0.96 1.83
CA MET A 73 -0.44 -1.82 0.82
C MET A 73 -1.88 -1.40 0.51
N HIS A 74 -2.08 -0.21 -0.05
CA HIS A 74 -3.39 0.26 -0.48
C HIS A 74 -3.50 0.22 -2.01
N ASP A 75 -4.72 0.09 -2.52
CA ASP A 75 -5.02 -0.15 -3.93
C ASP A 75 -4.20 -1.33 -4.47
N THR A 76 -4.30 -2.47 -3.77
CA THR A 76 -3.67 -3.71 -4.20
C THR A 76 -4.49 -4.92 -3.77
N GLY A 77 -4.52 -5.93 -4.62
CA GLY A 77 -4.88 -7.28 -4.23
C GLY A 77 -3.68 -8.00 -3.59
N ARG A 78 -3.55 -9.30 -3.87
CA ARG A 78 -2.40 -10.10 -3.39
C ARG A 78 -1.07 -9.50 -3.86
N LEU A 79 -0.03 -9.66 -3.06
CA LEU A 79 1.31 -9.28 -3.47
C LEU A 79 1.84 -10.21 -4.57
N PHE A 80 2.61 -9.65 -5.51
CA PHE A 80 3.35 -10.43 -6.49
C PHE A 80 4.55 -11.14 -5.84
N ASP A 81 4.96 -12.26 -6.40
CA ASP A 81 6.13 -13.01 -5.93
C ASP A 81 7.40 -12.15 -5.98
N GLU A 82 7.56 -11.31 -7.00
CA GLU A 82 8.69 -10.37 -7.10
C GLU A 82 8.75 -9.35 -5.96
N VAL A 83 7.61 -8.99 -5.35
CA VAL A 83 7.57 -8.13 -4.16
C VAL A 83 8.11 -8.89 -2.95
N TYR A 84 7.66 -10.12 -2.74
CA TYR A 84 8.22 -10.99 -1.69
C TYR A 84 9.72 -11.19 -1.87
N ASP A 85 10.17 -11.51 -3.09
CA ASP A 85 11.60 -11.67 -3.41
C ASP A 85 12.41 -10.43 -3.04
N TYR A 86 11.90 -9.23 -3.37
CA TYR A 86 12.54 -7.98 -2.99
C TYR A 86 12.62 -7.80 -1.48
N LEU A 87 11.52 -8.02 -0.76
CA LEU A 87 11.45 -7.85 0.69
C LEU A 87 12.38 -8.83 1.41
N ILE A 88 12.39 -10.10 1.00
CA ILE A 88 13.25 -11.14 1.55
C ILE A 88 14.73 -10.84 1.27
N LYS A 89 15.07 -10.55 0.02
CA LYS A 89 16.45 -10.26 -0.42
C LYS A 89 17.06 -9.08 0.35
N ASN A 90 16.27 -8.10 0.69
CA ASN A 90 16.70 -6.91 1.41
C ASN A 90 16.54 -7.04 2.93
N ASN A 91 16.18 -8.24 3.44
CA ASN A 91 15.96 -8.51 4.87
C ASN A 91 14.99 -7.50 5.52
N VAL A 92 13.94 -7.11 4.80
CA VAL A 92 12.96 -6.14 5.30
C VAL A 92 12.24 -6.72 6.51
N LYS A 93 12.12 -5.91 7.57
CA LYS A 93 11.27 -6.15 8.74
C LYS A 93 10.32 -4.97 8.85
N ALA A 94 9.03 -5.26 8.75
CA ALA A 94 8.01 -4.24 8.88
C ALA A 94 7.54 -4.13 10.34
N ASP A 95 7.56 -2.92 10.88
CA ASP A 95 7.00 -2.62 12.20
C ASP A 95 5.48 -2.42 12.09
N ILE A 96 5.04 -1.88 10.96
CA ILE A 96 3.63 -1.62 10.67
C ILE A 96 3.34 -2.10 9.24
N ILE A 97 2.21 -2.79 9.06
CA ILE A 97 1.69 -3.15 7.75
C ILE A 97 0.24 -2.65 7.66
N SER A 98 -0.02 -1.78 6.68
CA SER A 98 -1.36 -1.27 6.39
C SER A 98 -1.90 -1.96 5.14
N TYR A 99 -3.00 -2.70 5.32
CA TYR A 99 -3.61 -3.52 4.28
C TYR A 99 -4.77 -2.81 3.60
N ASP A 100 -4.89 -2.98 2.29
CA ASP A 100 -6.14 -2.75 1.59
C ASP A 100 -7.21 -3.73 2.10
N CYS A 101 -8.34 -3.22 2.53
CA CYS A 101 -9.48 -4.04 2.95
C CYS A 101 -10.80 -3.52 2.34
N THR A 102 -10.73 -3.12 1.07
CA THR A 102 -11.84 -2.52 0.33
C THR A 102 -13.09 -3.40 0.34
N PHE A 103 -12.92 -4.71 0.23
CA PHE A 103 -14.04 -5.66 0.25
C PHE A 103 -14.56 -6.03 1.64
N GLY A 104 -13.95 -5.50 2.73
CA GLY A 104 -14.43 -5.72 4.09
C GLY A 104 -14.63 -7.20 4.41
N LEU A 105 -15.87 -7.60 4.70
CA LEU A 105 -16.25 -9.01 4.99
C LEU A 105 -16.61 -9.80 3.74
N LEU A 106 -16.64 -9.19 2.57
CA LEU A 106 -16.90 -9.88 1.31
C LEU A 106 -15.63 -10.55 0.78
N LYS A 107 -15.80 -11.55 -0.08
CA LYS A 107 -14.67 -12.18 -0.76
C LYS A 107 -13.96 -11.17 -1.64
N SER A 108 -12.63 -11.17 -1.55
CA SER A 108 -11.77 -10.33 -2.37
C SER A 108 -11.94 -10.63 -3.86
N GLY A 109 -11.73 -9.61 -4.69
CA GLY A 109 -11.79 -9.74 -6.15
C GLY A 109 -10.91 -8.70 -6.84
N GLY A 110 -10.18 -9.12 -7.86
CA GLY A 110 -9.35 -8.23 -8.65
C GLY A 110 -8.24 -7.56 -7.85
N GLY A 111 -8.15 -6.24 -7.92
CA GLY A 111 -7.08 -5.43 -7.37
C GLY A 111 -7.24 -4.98 -5.93
N HIS A 112 -8.12 -5.61 -5.14
CA HIS A 112 -8.34 -5.30 -3.72
C HIS A 112 -8.48 -6.55 -2.87
N LEU A 113 -8.27 -6.41 -1.55
CA LEU A 113 -8.45 -7.47 -0.57
C LEU A 113 -9.76 -7.28 0.22
N GLY A 114 -10.21 -8.36 0.84
CA GLY A 114 -11.14 -8.41 1.95
C GLY A 114 -10.44 -8.99 3.16
N LEU A 115 -11.11 -9.08 4.31
CA LEU A 115 -10.50 -9.50 5.57
C LEU A 115 -9.89 -10.91 5.50
N ASP A 116 -10.54 -11.86 4.82
CA ASP A 116 -10.05 -13.22 4.62
C ASP A 116 -8.71 -13.25 3.85
N SER A 117 -8.59 -12.46 2.80
CA SER A 117 -7.38 -12.38 2.00
C SER A 117 -6.31 -11.51 2.65
N CYS A 118 -6.66 -10.50 3.45
CA CYS A 118 -5.71 -9.82 4.33
C CYS A 118 -5.06 -10.81 5.30
N ALA A 119 -5.85 -11.73 5.89
CA ALA A 119 -5.31 -12.75 6.78
C ALA A 119 -4.33 -13.68 6.07
N LEU A 120 -4.63 -14.11 4.85
CA LEU A 120 -3.71 -14.92 4.04
C LEU A 120 -2.39 -14.18 3.70
N GLU A 121 -2.47 -12.90 3.35
CA GLU A 121 -1.26 -12.10 3.10
C GLU A 121 -0.44 -11.88 4.38
N LYS A 122 -1.12 -11.66 5.52
CA LYS A 122 -0.47 -11.55 6.84
C LYS A 122 0.32 -12.81 7.17
N ASP A 123 -0.29 -13.99 7.00
CA ASP A 123 0.38 -15.27 7.26
C ASP A 123 1.61 -15.45 6.37
N LYS A 124 1.50 -15.15 5.08
CA LYS A 124 2.64 -15.21 4.16
C LYS A 124 3.76 -14.25 4.52
N LEU A 125 3.44 -13.02 4.92
CA LEU A 125 4.44 -12.05 5.35
C LEU A 125 5.16 -12.52 6.62
N PHE A 126 4.44 -13.17 7.54
CA PHE A 126 5.02 -13.78 8.72
C PHE A 126 5.91 -14.99 8.39
N GLU A 127 5.44 -15.91 7.56
CA GLU A 127 6.19 -17.11 7.13
C GLU A 127 7.50 -16.74 6.43
N ASN A 128 7.51 -15.65 5.67
CA ASN A 128 8.71 -15.12 5.00
C ASN A 128 9.56 -14.22 5.91
N GLY A 129 9.17 -14.05 7.17
CA GLY A 129 9.90 -13.29 8.16
C GLY A 129 9.95 -11.79 7.88
N ILE A 130 9.03 -11.26 7.07
CA ILE A 130 8.86 -9.81 6.80
C ILE A 130 8.13 -9.15 7.97
N SER A 131 7.19 -9.85 8.60
CA SER A 131 6.57 -9.46 9.86
C SER A 131 6.92 -10.44 10.98
N ASP A 132 6.70 -10.02 12.21
CA ASP A 132 6.84 -10.85 13.40
C ASP A 132 5.73 -10.55 14.43
N LYS A 133 5.83 -11.12 15.63
CA LYS A 133 4.84 -10.95 16.71
C LYS A 133 4.67 -9.51 17.22
N ASN A 134 5.61 -8.63 16.91
CA ASN A 134 5.60 -7.22 17.30
C ASN A 134 5.06 -6.31 16.19
N THR A 135 4.93 -6.84 14.97
CA THR A 135 4.40 -6.09 13.83
C THR A 135 2.93 -5.72 14.06
N ARG A 136 2.60 -4.45 13.91
CA ARG A 136 1.21 -4.00 13.91
C ARG A 136 0.61 -4.24 12.53
N HIS A 137 -0.52 -4.94 12.50
CA HIS A 137 -1.27 -5.25 11.28
C HIS A 137 -2.56 -4.44 11.27
N ILE A 138 -2.68 -3.49 10.36
CA ILE A 138 -3.79 -2.53 10.31
C ILE A 138 -4.55 -2.71 9.00
N ILE A 139 -5.84 -3.00 9.06
CA ILE A 139 -6.72 -2.97 7.89
C ILE A 139 -7.28 -1.57 7.68
N ASN A 140 -7.29 -1.13 6.43
CA ASN A 140 -7.70 0.21 6.03
C ASN A 140 -8.34 0.18 4.62
N HIS A 141 -8.52 1.35 4.00
CA HIS A 141 -8.99 1.49 2.63
C HIS A 141 -10.39 0.88 2.39
N PHE A 142 -11.30 1.07 3.37
CA PHE A 142 -12.64 0.48 3.30
C PHE A 142 -13.51 1.13 2.24
N SER A 143 -14.34 0.31 1.58
CA SER A 143 -15.44 0.77 0.74
C SER A 143 -16.77 0.55 1.46
N HIS A 144 -17.73 1.45 1.26
CA HIS A 144 -19.11 1.24 1.71
C HIS A 144 -19.79 0.03 1.05
N ASN A 145 -19.17 -0.57 0.04
CA ASN A 145 -19.60 -1.82 -0.58
C ASN A 145 -18.98 -3.08 0.08
N GLY A 146 -18.21 -2.93 1.16
CA GLY A 146 -17.47 -4.00 1.81
C GLY A 146 -18.31 -4.95 2.69
N GLY A 147 -19.63 -4.83 2.67
CA GLY A 147 -20.55 -5.74 3.37
C GLY A 147 -20.61 -5.59 4.89
N ALA A 148 -19.97 -4.57 5.47
CA ALA A 148 -19.99 -4.26 6.91
C ALA A 148 -19.76 -2.78 7.17
N ILE A 149 -20.30 -2.28 8.26
CA ILE A 149 -19.91 -0.99 8.84
C ILE A 149 -18.76 -1.16 9.84
N TYR A 150 -18.17 -0.05 10.29
CA TYR A 150 -17.02 -0.05 11.19
C TYR A 150 -17.24 -0.91 12.44
N ASP A 151 -18.37 -0.70 13.15
CA ASP A 151 -18.66 -1.41 14.40
C ASP A 151 -18.85 -2.92 14.23
N GLU A 152 -19.17 -3.36 13.02
CA GLU A 152 -19.32 -4.78 12.68
C GLU A 152 -17.97 -5.42 12.34
N ILE A 153 -17.11 -4.71 11.61
CA ILE A 153 -15.82 -5.25 11.17
C ILE A 153 -14.78 -5.29 12.29
N VAL A 154 -14.79 -4.33 13.21
CA VAL A 154 -13.80 -4.21 14.30
C VAL A 154 -13.66 -5.49 15.12
N PRO A 155 -14.73 -6.08 15.70
CA PRO A 155 -14.60 -7.29 16.51
C PRO A 155 -14.14 -8.49 15.67
N ILE A 156 -14.58 -8.60 14.42
CA ILE A 156 -14.19 -9.69 13.53
C ILE A 156 -12.72 -9.56 13.14
N ALA A 157 -12.27 -8.37 12.76
CA ALA A 157 -10.87 -8.12 12.41
C ALA A 157 -9.91 -8.41 13.57
N ALA A 158 -10.33 -8.10 14.80
CA ALA A 158 -9.55 -8.40 16.01
C ALA A 158 -9.33 -9.90 16.23
N GLU A 159 -10.27 -10.76 15.84
CA GLU A 159 -10.10 -12.23 15.90
C GLU A 159 -8.99 -12.73 14.96
N TYR A 160 -8.77 -12.03 13.84
CA TYR A 160 -7.67 -12.27 12.90
C TYR A 160 -6.37 -11.55 13.30
N GLY A 161 -6.38 -10.81 14.42
CA GLY A 161 -5.22 -10.07 14.92
C GLY A 161 -4.92 -8.81 14.10
N PHE A 162 -5.97 -8.15 13.58
CA PHE A 162 -5.86 -6.85 12.94
C PHE A 162 -6.38 -5.73 13.83
N GLU A 163 -5.72 -4.58 13.74
CA GLU A 163 -6.29 -3.29 14.13
C GLU A 163 -7.13 -2.76 12.96
N THR A 164 -8.25 -2.11 13.25
CA THR A 164 -9.09 -1.47 12.23
C THR A 164 -8.85 0.03 12.23
N ALA A 165 -8.42 0.58 11.10
CA ALA A 165 -8.15 2.01 10.98
C ALA A 165 -9.44 2.84 11.07
N TYR A 166 -9.31 4.05 11.62
CA TYR A 166 -10.36 5.05 11.69
C TYR A 166 -9.79 6.46 11.45
N ASP A 167 -10.64 7.41 11.09
CA ASP A 167 -10.23 8.78 10.82
C ASP A 167 -9.60 9.43 12.06
N GLY A 168 -8.35 9.89 11.93
CA GLY A 168 -7.59 10.46 13.03
C GLY A 168 -6.80 9.44 13.86
N MET A 169 -6.73 8.16 13.45
CA MET A 169 -5.86 7.17 14.10
C MET A 169 -4.40 7.57 13.96
N GLU A 170 -3.68 7.57 15.08
CA GLU A 170 -2.23 7.74 15.11
C GLU A 170 -1.53 6.38 15.25
N VAL A 171 -0.44 6.17 14.51
CA VAL A 171 0.31 4.91 14.47
C VAL A 171 1.81 5.10 14.75
#